data_32b7e03c29a4e3c4a191ea1c8ed1dcac
#
_entry.id   32b7e03c29a4e3c4a191ea1c8ed1dcac
#
_cell.length_a   1.000
_cell.length_b   1.000
_cell.length_c   1.000
_cell.angle_alpha   90.00
_cell.angle_beta   90.00
_cell.angle_gamma   90.00
#
_symmetry.space_group_name_H-M   'P 1'
#
loop_
_entity.id
_entity.type
_entity.pdbx_description
1 polymer ?
#
loop_
_entity_poly.entity_id
_entity_poly.type
_entity_poly.pdbx_seq_one_letter_code
_entity_poly.pdbx_strand_id
1 'polypeptide(L)'
;MAFTLWCKMKKPALKAGWYEVPAHQTLEELTSLFESGKSAVRKVTIPEGRASWEIPAYLQKSFPNLDTARWNKLVQDPQFAHALGIEGNSLEGYLLPDTYPFAINSDEESILRQMVAANFKVRDEMKDRKGSMWETLGNWHRVLTLASVVEEETGIPEERPLIAGVFHNRLRIGMPLGADPTVRFIFKNLTGPIYKSQLNSNNPYNTRKFAGLMPGPISNPGRKAIEATLFPEKTEALYFVAKDDGSHTHFFSTNLADHNKYKDVAAKNRGEKK
;
A
#
# COMPACT_ATOMS: atom_id res chain seq x y z
N MET A 1 -32.31 -26.13 23.56
CA MET A 1 -32.62 -26.42 24.98
C MET A 1 -31.44 -27.04 25.76
N ALA A 2 -30.79 -28.10 25.29
CA ALA A 2 -29.71 -28.77 26.04
C ALA A 2 -28.52 -27.86 26.40
N PHE A 3 -27.98 -27.06 25.45
CA PHE A 3 -26.87 -26.16 25.70
C PHE A 3 -27.20 -25.03 26.70
N THR A 4 -28.43 -24.49 26.65
CA THR A 4 -28.87 -23.45 27.59
C THR A 4 -28.94 -24.00 29.04
N LEU A 5 -29.42 -25.24 29.20
CA LEU A 5 -29.46 -25.90 30.49
C LEU A 5 -28.06 -26.20 31.02
N TRP A 6 -27.17 -26.69 30.15
CA TRP A 6 -25.77 -26.90 30.44
C TRP A 6 -25.08 -25.63 30.94
N CYS A 7 -25.25 -24.49 30.24
CA CYS A 7 -24.70 -23.22 30.65
C CYS A 7 -25.22 -22.73 32.00
N LYS A 8 -26.50 -22.97 32.31
CA LYS A 8 -27.06 -22.65 33.65
C LYS A 8 -26.41 -23.46 34.77
N MET A 9 -26.09 -24.73 34.51
CA MET A 9 -25.46 -25.62 35.48
C MET A 9 -23.97 -25.38 35.66
N LYS A 10 -23.23 -25.26 34.56
CA LYS A 10 -21.75 -25.15 34.56
C LYS A 10 -21.25 -23.72 34.66
N LYS A 11 -22.09 -22.72 34.35
CA LYS A 11 -21.76 -21.26 34.33
C LYS A 11 -20.44 -20.94 33.57
N PRO A 12 -20.26 -21.43 32.36
CA PRO A 12 -19.03 -21.21 31.61
C PRO A 12 -18.84 -19.73 31.28
N ALA A 13 -17.58 -19.28 31.17
CA ALA A 13 -17.19 -17.91 30.78
C ALA A 13 -17.21 -17.74 29.24
N LEU A 14 -18.42 -17.81 28.65
CA LEU A 14 -18.60 -17.72 27.22
C LEU A 14 -18.17 -16.32 26.72
N LYS A 15 -17.33 -16.29 25.69
CA LYS A 15 -16.91 -15.05 25.00
C LYS A 15 -17.78 -14.82 23.78
N ALA A 16 -18.24 -13.59 23.60
CA ALA A 16 -18.96 -13.20 22.38
C ALA A 16 -18.04 -13.29 21.16
N GLY A 17 -18.58 -13.74 20.03
CA GLY A 17 -17.82 -13.90 18.80
C GLY A 17 -18.57 -14.73 17.78
N TRP A 18 -17.98 -14.86 16.60
CA TRP A 18 -18.43 -15.76 15.55
C TRP A 18 -17.54 -16.99 15.55
N TYR A 19 -18.17 -18.16 15.64
CA TYR A 19 -17.48 -19.43 15.78
C TYR A 19 -17.86 -20.37 14.65
N GLU A 20 -16.88 -21.03 14.10
CA GLU A 20 -17.10 -22.14 13.19
C GLU A 20 -17.29 -23.39 14.06
N VAL A 21 -18.52 -23.89 14.12
CA VAL A 21 -18.87 -25.05 14.95
C VAL A 21 -18.78 -26.29 14.07
N PRO A 22 -17.80 -27.19 14.32
CA PRO A 22 -17.74 -28.46 13.61
C PRO A 22 -18.99 -29.32 13.89
N ALA A 23 -19.34 -30.19 12.95
CA ALA A 23 -20.43 -31.14 13.17
C ALA A 23 -20.09 -32.11 14.29
N HIS A 24 -21.12 -32.60 14.98
CA HIS A 24 -21.02 -33.65 16.04
C HIS A 24 -20.19 -33.26 17.28
N GLN A 25 -20.22 -31.97 17.69
CA GLN A 25 -19.58 -31.52 18.92
C GLN A 25 -20.39 -31.92 20.17
N THR A 26 -19.69 -32.30 21.22
CA THR A 26 -20.27 -32.45 22.58
C THR A 26 -20.54 -31.07 23.19
N LEU A 27 -21.34 -31.03 24.28
CA LEU A 27 -21.61 -29.79 25.01
C LEU A 27 -20.33 -29.21 25.65
N GLU A 28 -19.44 -30.08 26.13
CA GLU A 28 -18.12 -29.71 26.66
C GLU A 28 -17.21 -29.05 25.59
N GLU A 29 -17.11 -29.66 24.42
CA GLU A 29 -16.30 -29.14 23.32
C GLU A 29 -16.84 -27.81 22.82
N LEU A 30 -18.17 -27.68 22.69
CA LEU A 30 -18.82 -26.45 22.30
C LEU A 30 -18.56 -25.32 23.33
N THR A 31 -18.66 -25.68 24.63
CA THR A 31 -18.35 -24.75 25.70
C THR A 31 -16.90 -24.30 25.67
N SER A 32 -15.95 -25.22 25.54
CA SER A 32 -14.53 -24.93 25.43
C SER A 32 -14.21 -24.06 24.22
N LEU A 33 -14.87 -24.30 23.08
CA LEU A 33 -14.74 -23.45 21.88
C LEU A 33 -15.15 -22.01 22.20
N PHE A 34 -16.29 -21.78 22.82
CA PHE A 34 -16.79 -20.44 23.15
C PHE A 34 -15.98 -19.77 24.28
N GLU A 35 -15.50 -20.51 25.27
CA GLU A 35 -14.61 -19.99 26.30
C GLU A 35 -13.23 -19.60 25.76
N SER A 36 -12.73 -20.30 24.73
CA SER A 36 -11.46 -19.97 24.08
C SER A 36 -11.45 -18.56 23.50
N GLY A 37 -12.59 -18.04 23.02
CA GLY A 37 -12.75 -16.77 22.36
C GLY A 37 -12.08 -16.72 20.97
N LYS A 38 -11.68 -17.87 20.43
CA LYS A 38 -11.11 -17.96 19.07
C LYS A 38 -12.21 -17.78 18.04
N SER A 39 -12.48 -16.53 17.68
CA SER A 39 -13.43 -16.20 16.63
C SER A 39 -12.99 -16.81 15.29
N ALA A 40 -13.96 -17.26 14.50
CA ALA A 40 -13.69 -17.76 13.15
C ALA A 40 -13.20 -16.61 12.26
N VAL A 41 -12.10 -16.85 11.55
CA VAL A 41 -11.46 -15.85 10.68
C VAL A 41 -11.22 -16.40 9.28
N ARG A 42 -11.25 -15.50 8.31
CA ARG A 42 -10.80 -15.76 6.94
C ARG A 42 -9.49 -15.02 6.69
N LYS A 43 -8.45 -15.76 6.34
CA LYS A 43 -7.17 -15.14 5.97
C LYS A 43 -7.24 -14.62 4.54
N VAL A 44 -6.97 -13.32 4.37
CA VAL A 44 -6.92 -12.68 3.05
C VAL A 44 -5.59 -11.95 2.92
N THR A 45 -4.87 -12.23 1.83
CA THR A 45 -3.63 -11.52 1.49
C THR A 45 -3.94 -10.40 0.50
N ILE A 46 -3.55 -9.19 0.86
CA ILE A 46 -3.61 -8.00 0.01
C ILE A 46 -2.18 -7.73 -0.49
N PRO A 47 -1.92 -7.82 -1.81
CA PRO A 47 -0.59 -7.55 -2.37
C PRO A 47 -0.17 -6.09 -2.24
N GLU A 48 1.15 -5.85 -2.21
CA GLU A 48 1.75 -4.51 -2.23
C GLU A 48 1.41 -3.78 -3.56
N GLY A 49 1.41 -2.45 -3.54
CA GLY A 49 1.23 -1.61 -4.71
C GLY A 49 -0.20 -1.55 -5.26
N ARG A 50 -1.19 -2.13 -4.58
CA ARG A 50 -2.58 -2.04 -5.05
C ARG A 50 -3.21 -0.73 -4.67
N ALA A 51 -3.83 -0.07 -5.64
CA ALA A 51 -4.69 1.07 -5.36
C ALA A 51 -5.95 0.62 -4.62
N SER A 52 -6.52 1.50 -3.81
CA SER A 52 -7.64 1.17 -2.92
C SER A 52 -8.85 0.56 -3.63
N TRP A 53 -9.12 0.95 -4.88
CA TRP A 53 -10.22 0.41 -5.70
C TRP A 53 -9.96 -1.00 -6.27
N GLU A 54 -8.72 -1.49 -6.23
CA GLU A 54 -8.36 -2.84 -6.67
C GLU A 54 -8.50 -3.88 -5.54
N ILE A 55 -8.44 -3.43 -4.28
CA ILE A 55 -8.46 -4.29 -3.09
C ILE A 55 -9.73 -5.14 -2.97
N PRO A 56 -10.95 -4.64 -3.28
CA PRO A 56 -12.17 -5.46 -3.21
C PRO A 56 -12.10 -6.77 -3.98
N ALA A 57 -11.40 -6.82 -5.12
CA ALA A 57 -11.25 -8.04 -5.90
C ALA A 57 -10.51 -9.17 -5.16
N TYR A 58 -9.63 -8.83 -4.22
CA TYR A 58 -8.95 -9.80 -3.35
C TYR A 58 -9.85 -10.23 -2.19
N LEU A 59 -10.60 -9.29 -1.61
CA LEU A 59 -11.51 -9.54 -0.48
C LEU A 59 -12.71 -10.38 -0.90
N GLN A 60 -13.31 -10.14 -2.06
CA GLN A 60 -14.52 -10.84 -2.53
C GLN A 60 -14.34 -12.34 -2.69
N LYS A 61 -13.11 -12.84 -2.87
CA LYS A 61 -12.82 -14.28 -2.86
C LYS A 61 -13.20 -14.96 -1.52
N SER A 62 -13.09 -14.22 -0.42
CA SER A 62 -13.41 -14.69 0.93
C SER A 62 -14.69 -14.06 1.50
N PHE A 63 -15.08 -12.89 1.01
CA PHE A 63 -16.28 -12.13 1.40
C PHE A 63 -17.13 -11.83 0.15
N PRO A 64 -17.89 -12.82 -0.39
CA PRO A 64 -18.63 -12.65 -1.66
C PRO A 64 -19.67 -11.53 -1.62
N ASN A 65 -20.19 -11.20 -0.44
CA ASN A 65 -21.21 -10.17 -0.23
C ASN A 65 -20.62 -8.77 0.03
N LEU A 66 -19.28 -8.61 -0.09
CA LEU A 66 -18.65 -7.30 0.08
C LEU A 66 -19.17 -6.32 -0.97
N ASP A 67 -19.70 -5.18 -0.51
CA ASP A 67 -20.23 -4.12 -1.37
C ASP A 67 -19.09 -3.19 -1.82
N THR A 68 -18.67 -3.35 -3.07
CA THR A 68 -17.62 -2.52 -3.68
C THR A 68 -18.01 -1.03 -3.76
N ALA A 69 -19.29 -0.71 -3.91
CA ALA A 69 -19.74 0.69 -3.95
C ALA A 69 -19.61 1.33 -2.57
N ARG A 70 -20.04 0.62 -1.51
CA ARG A 70 -19.84 1.05 -0.11
C ARG A 70 -18.35 1.17 0.24
N TRP A 71 -17.52 0.19 -0.16
CA TRP A 71 -16.07 0.24 -0.03
C TRP A 71 -15.50 1.53 -0.62
N ASN A 72 -15.76 1.80 -1.89
CA ASN A 72 -15.25 2.98 -2.59
C ASN A 72 -15.74 4.28 -1.95
N LYS A 73 -16.99 4.33 -1.49
CA LYS A 73 -17.53 5.47 -0.76
C LYS A 73 -16.77 5.74 0.53
N LEU A 74 -16.54 4.71 1.36
CA LEU A 74 -15.80 4.84 2.62
C LEU A 74 -14.34 5.26 2.38
N VAL A 75 -13.68 4.67 1.36
CA VAL A 75 -12.29 5.01 1.02
C VAL A 75 -12.14 6.49 0.63
N GLN A 76 -13.14 7.07 -0.04
CA GLN A 76 -13.11 8.45 -0.52
C GLN A 76 -13.82 9.44 0.43
N ASP A 77 -14.28 9.00 1.59
CA ASP A 77 -14.95 9.86 2.57
C ASP A 77 -13.94 10.59 3.47
N PRO A 78 -13.80 11.93 3.35
CA PRO A 78 -12.90 12.70 4.18
C PRO A 78 -13.26 12.66 5.68
N GLN A 79 -14.56 12.55 6.01
CA GLN A 79 -14.99 12.48 7.41
C GLN A 79 -14.57 11.16 8.03
N PHE A 80 -14.72 10.06 7.29
CA PHE A 80 -14.25 8.74 7.73
C PHE A 80 -12.73 8.69 7.84
N ALA A 81 -11.99 9.26 6.87
CA ALA A 81 -10.53 9.36 6.93
C ALA A 81 -10.06 10.14 8.18
N HIS A 82 -10.63 11.31 8.44
CA HIS A 82 -10.28 12.13 9.59
C HIS A 82 -10.66 11.45 10.91
N ALA A 83 -11.80 10.75 10.98
CA ALA A 83 -12.19 9.95 12.16
C ALA A 83 -11.22 8.80 12.46
N LEU A 84 -10.46 8.33 11.48
CA LEU A 84 -9.37 7.37 11.63
C LEU A 84 -8.02 8.02 11.96
N GLY A 85 -7.93 9.34 12.04
CA GLY A 85 -6.68 10.08 12.29
C GLY A 85 -5.81 10.25 11.04
N ILE A 86 -6.39 10.11 9.85
CA ILE A 86 -5.69 10.33 8.58
C ILE A 86 -5.66 11.82 8.25
N GLU A 87 -4.49 12.34 7.89
CA GLU A 87 -4.30 13.75 7.51
C GLU A 87 -4.77 14.07 6.08
N GLY A 88 -4.94 13.05 5.26
CA GLY A 88 -5.46 13.15 3.89
C GLY A 88 -6.99 13.07 3.82
N ASN A 89 -7.54 13.28 2.62
CA ASN A 89 -8.99 13.26 2.36
C ASN A 89 -9.51 11.89 1.89
N SER A 90 -8.67 10.86 1.91
CA SER A 90 -9.04 9.50 1.52
C SER A 90 -8.15 8.48 2.23
N LEU A 91 -8.52 7.21 2.16
CA LEU A 91 -7.74 6.10 2.71
C LEU A 91 -6.67 5.58 1.74
N GLU A 92 -6.51 6.19 0.54
CA GLU A 92 -5.45 5.77 -0.39
C GLU A 92 -4.06 5.90 0.25
N GLY A 93 -3.27 4.83 0.17
CA GLY A 93 -1.95 4.72 0.80
C GLY A 93 -1.96 4.27 2.27
N TYR A 94 -3.13 4.27 2.93
CA TYR A 94 -3.25 3.88 4.34
C TYR A 94 -3.74 2.45 4.55
N LEU A 95 -4.10 1.72 3.49
CA LEU A 95 -4.56 0.33 3.55
C LEU A 95 -3.35 -0.60 3.43
N LEU A 96 -2.63 -0.82 4.55
CA LEU A 96 -1.37 -1.57 4.52
C LEU A 96 -1.55 -2.95 3.85
N PRO A 97 -0.74 -3.28 2.82
CA PRO A 97 -0.69 -4.63 2.27
C PRO A 97 -0.14 -5.64 3.29
N ASP A 98 -0.88 -6.70 3.56
CA ASP A 98 -0.50 -7.79 4.49
C ASP A 98 -1.46 -8.97 4.33
N THR A 99 -1.24 -10.03 5.11
CA THR A 99 -2.18 -11.14 5.26
C THR A 99 -2.99 -10.96 6.55
N TYR A 100 -4.26 -10.65 6.41
CA TYR A 100 -5.16 -10.33 7.51
C TYR A 100 -6.06 -11.50 7.90
N PRO A 101 -6.20 -11.79 9.20
CA PRO A 101 -7.23 -12.69 9.72
C PRO A 101 -8.51 -11.88 10.00
N PHE A 102 -9.31 -11.60 8.99
CA PHE A 102 -10.58 -10.91 9.16
C PHE A 102 -11.64 -11.85 9.76
N ALA A 103 -12.45 -11.37 10.71
CA ALA A 103 -13.59 -12.12 11.20
C ALA A 103 -14.56 -12.46 10.07
N ILE A 104 -15.21 -13.63 10.13
CA ILE A 104 -16.08 -14.12 9.03
C ILE A 104 -17.28 -13.21 8.73
N ASN A 105 -17.64 -12.36 9.67
CA ASN A 105 -18.72 -11.38 9.55
C ASN A 105 -18.22 -9.94 9.35
N SER A 106 -16.92 -9.75 9.03
CA SER A 106 -16.38 -8.42 8.80
C SER A 106 -17.10 -7.74 7.63
N ASP A 107 -17.51 -6.50 7.85
CA ASP A 107 -18.00 -5.59 6.82
C ASP A 107 -16.85 -4.70 6.29
N GLU A 108 -17.14 -3.88 5.27
CA GLU A 108 -16.17 -3.00 4.62
C GLU A 108 -15.49 -2.06 5.62
N GLU A 109 -16.27 -1.49 6.55
CA GLU A 109 -15.74 -0.55 7.52
C GLU A 109 -14.77 -1.22 8.51
N SER A 110 -15.12 -2.38 9.03
CA SER A 110 -14.27 -3.12 9.98
C SER A 110 -12.95 -3.58 9.32
N ILE A 111 -13.01 -4.00 8.05
CA ILE A 111 -11.82 -4.35 7.25
C ILE A 111 -10.94 -3.12 7.07
N LEU A 112 -11.50 -1.99 6.61
CA LEU A 112 -10.76 -0.74 6.41
C LEU A 112 -10.09 -0.26 7.70
N ARG A 113 -10.81 -0.27 8.83
CA ARG A 113 -10.25 0.10 10.14
C ARG A 113 -9.07 -0.78 10.54
N GLN A 114 -9.15 -2.08 10.31
CA GLN A 114 -8.06 -3.02 10.62
C GLN A 114 -6.82 -2.75 9.75
N MET A 115 -7.00 -2.49 8.46
CA MET A 115 -5.90 -2.20 7.55
C MET A 115 -5.23 -0.86 7.88
N VAL A 116 -6.00 0.18 8.21
CA VAL A 116 -5.47 1.49 8.65
C VAL A 116 -4.75 1.37 9.99
N ALA A 117 -5.29 0.62 10.95
CA ALA A 117 -4.61 0.38 12.23
C ALA A 117 -3.26 -0.32 12.05
N ALA A 118 -3.16 -1.29 11.14
CA ALA A 118 -1.90 -1.94 10.79
C ALA A 118 -0.89 -0.95 10.18
N ASN A 119 -1.35 -0.02 9.33
CA ASN A 119 -0.51 1.03 8.77
C ASN A 119 0.04 1.96 9.86
N PHE A 120 -0.78 2.41 10.78
CA PHE A 120 -0.33 3.26 11.89
C PHE A 120 0.62 2.54 12.85
N LYS A 121 0.48 1.22 13.02
CA LYS A 121 1.48 0.44 13.75
C LYS A 121 2.86 0.52 13.08
N VAL A 122 2.93 0.40 11.75
CA VAL A 122 4.18 0.57 11.00
C VAL A 122 4.74 1.99 11.20
N ARG A 123 3.89 3.02 11.15
CA ARG A 123 4.28 4.41 11.46
C ARG A 123 4.95 4.49 12.84
N ASP A 124 4.29 4.00 13.86
CA ASP A 124 4.75 4.14 15.25
C ASP A 124 6.03 3.34 15.53
N GLU A 125 6.27 2.26 14.79
CA GLU A 125 7.53 1.51 14.83
C GLU A 125 8.71 2.23 14.15
N MET A 126 8.44 3.10 13.17
CA MET A 126 9.48 3.68 12.31
C MET A 126 9.77 5.16 12.55
N LYS A 127 8.78 5.95 13.03
CA LYS A 127 8.88 7.41 13.13
C LYS A 127 10.07 7.90 13.97
N ASP A 128 10.36 7.22 15.07
CA ASP A 128 11.38 7.63 16.05
C ASP A 128 12.73 6.90 15.84
N ARG A 129 12.87 6.09 14.81
CA ARG A 129 14.12 5.38 14.51
C ARG A 129 15.19 6.38 14.05
N LYS A 130 16.40 6.27 14.62
CA LYS A 130 17.55 7.13 14.27
C LYS A 130 17.87 7.04 12.77
N GLY A 131 18.05 8.20 12.14
CA GLY A 131 18.36 8.30 10.71
C GLY A 131 17.15 8.33 9.80
N SER A 132 15.95 8.34 10.36
CA SER A 132 14.70 8.48 9.60
C SER A 132 14.61 9.85 8.92
N MET A 133 14.09 9.86 7.69
CA MET A 133 13.75 11.07 6.92
C MET A 133 12.40 11.69 7.35
N TRP A 134 11.87 11.28 8.50
CA TRP A 134 10.60 11.75 9.03
C TRP A 134 10.52 13.28 9.08
N GLU A 135 11.50 13.91 9.71
CA GLU A 135 11.59 15.38 9.85
C GLU A 135 11.61 16.10 8.50
N THR A 136 12.32 15.52 7.52
CA THR A 136 12.45 16.08 6.16
C THR A 136 11.12 15.98 5.39
N LEU A 137 10.38 14.89 5.54
CA LEU A 137 9.08 14.70 4.90
C LEU A 137 7.96 15.44 5.64
N GLY A 138 8.06 15.58 6.97
CA GLY A 138 7.22 16.41 7.83
C GLY A 138 6.02 15.69 8.44
N ASN A 139 5.37 14.76 7.73
CA ASN A 139 4.25 13.99 8.28
C ASN A 139 4.08 12.63 7.59
N TRP A 140 3.20 11.78 8.17
CA TRP A 140 2.98 10.42 7.67
C TRP A 140 2.34 10.37 6.29
N HIS A 141 1.45 11.29 5.98
CA HIS A 141 0.82 11.38 4.65
C HIS A 141 1.87 11.57 3.55
N ARG A 142 2.85 12.45 3.77
CA ARG A 142 3.94 12.68 2.82
C ARG A 142 4.89 11.49 2.71
N VAL A 143 5.12 10.77 3.82
CA VAL A 143 5.89 9.51 3.80
C VAL A 143 5.18 8.49 2.91
N LEU A 144 3.89 8.24 3.12
CA LEU A 144 3.11 7.30 2.31
C LEU A 144 3.00 7.75 0.85
N THR A 145 2.89 9.06 0.61
CA THR A 145 2.87 9.63 -0.74
C THR A 145 4.14 9.28 -1.51
N LEU A 146 5.32 9.50 -0.91
CA LEU A 146 6.58 9.13 -1.56
C LEU A 146 6.77 7.61 -1.64
N ALA A 147 6.42 6.88 -0.59
CA ALA A 147 6.52 5.43 -0.54
C ALA A 147 5.68 4.74 -1.62
N SER A 148 4.49 5.28 -1.94
CA SER A 148 3.65 4.75 -3.01
C SER A 148 4.28 4.90 -4.39
N VAL A 149 5.11 5.94 -4.62
CA VAL A 149 5.87 6.07 -5.86
C VAL A 149 7.04 5.09 -5.88
N VAL A 150 7.78 4.98 -4.78
CA VAL A 150 8.90 4.02 -4.67
C VAL A 150 8.42 2.58 -4.89
N GLU A 151 7.23 2.22 -4.36
CA GLU A 151 6.61 0.90 -4.55
C GLU A 151 6.37 0.60 -6.03
N GLU A 152 5.84 1.56 -6.77
CA GLU A 152 5.44 1.40 -8.17
C GLU A 152 6.61 1.49 -9.17
N GLU A 153 7.78 1.99 -8.75
CA GLU A 153 8.94 2.16 -9.66
C GLU A 153 9.78 0.89 -9.80
N THR A 154 9.81 0.02 -8.80
CA THR A 154 10.61 -1.20 -8.90
C THR A 154 9.99 -2.39 -8.19
N GLY A 155 10.00 -3.52 -8.88
CA GLY A 155 9.71 -4.83 -8.29
C GLY A 155 10.91 -5.44 -7.55
N ILE A 156 12.11 -4.80 -7.60
CA ILE A 156 13.34 -5.30 -6.97
C ILE A 156 13.50 -4.66 -5.59
N PRO A 157 13.31 -5.41 -4.49
CA PRO A 157 13.34 -4.85 -3.14
C PRO A 157 14.66 -4.17 -2.78
N GLU A 158 15.78 -4.67 -3.31
CA GLU A 158 17.13 -4.19 -3.05
C GLU A 158 17.40 -2.81 -3.65
N GLU A 159 16.69 -2.42 -4.71
CA GLU A 159 16.83 -1.10 -5.34
C GLU A 159 15.94 -0.03 -4.69
N ARG A 160 14.92 -0.39 -3.92
CA ARG A 160 14.00 0.55 -3.30
C ARG A 160 14.71 1.65 -2.49
N PRO A 161 15.71 1.36 -1.62
CA PRO A 161 16.43 2.40 -0.88
C PRO A 161 17.18 3.38 -1.78
N LEU A 162 17.78 2.91 -2.86
CA LEU A 162 18.50 3.76 -3.82
C LEU A 162 17.55 4.63 -4.64
N ILE A 163 16.44 4.07 -5.12
CA ILE A 163 15.37 4.83 -5.82
C ILE A 163 14.77 5.89 -4.89
N ALA A 164 14.50 5.54 -3.63
CA ALA A 164 14.06 6.51 -2.63
C ALA A 164 15.09 7.65 -2.45
N GLY A 165 16.39 7.33 -2.43
CA GLY A 165 17.47 8.31 -2.39
C GLY A 165 17.45 9.28 -3.57
N VAL A 166 17.22 8.77 -4.79
CA VAL A 166 17.06 9.61 -5.99
C VAL A 166 15.87 10.57 -5.84
N PHE A 167 14.73 10.09 -5.36
CA PHE A 167 13.55 10.93 -5.17
C PHE A 167 13.77 11.99 -4.08
N HIS A 168 14.42 11.66 -2.97
CA HIS A 168 14.81 12.63 -1.95
C HIS A 168 15.75 13.71 -2.52
N ASN A 169 16.72 13.33 -3.36
CA ASN A 169 17.59 14.29 -4.03
C ASN A 169 16.80 15.22 -4.94
N ARG A 170 15.89 14.69 -5.77
CA ARG A 170 15.03 15.50 -6.64
C ARG A 170 14.15 16.46 -5.82
N LEU A 171 13.53 16.02 -4.76
CA LEU A 171 12.73 16.87 -3.87
C LEU A 171 13.58 18.00 -3.28
N ARG A 172 14.80 17.71 -2.81
CA ARG A 172 15.71 18.67 -2.21
C ARG A 172 16.11 19.79 -3.15
N ILE A 173 16.25 19.51 -4.45
CA ILE A 173 16.64 20.52 -5.48
C ILE A 173 15.45 21.08 -6.27
N GLY A 174 14.21 20.75 -5.90
CA GLY A 174 13.00 21.20 -6.60
C GLY A 174 12.82 20.59 -8.00
N MET A 175 13.44 19.44 -8.27
CA MET A 175 13.28 18.71 -9.52
C MET A 175 11.98 17.89 -9.50
N PRO A 176 11.20 17.84 -10.62
CA PRO A 176 10.06 16.94 -10.75
C PRO A 176 10.44 15.48 -10.50
N LEU A 177 9.58 14.70 -9.79
CA LEU A 177 9.86 13.28 -9.58
C LEU A 177 9.86 12.48 -10.88
N GLY A 178 9.05 12.88 -11.87
CA GLY A 178 9.07 12.33 -13.22
C GLY A 178 8.62 10.86 -13.30
N ALA A 179 7.85 10.40 -12.33
CA ALA A 179 7.41 9.02 -12.16
C ALA A 179 6.19 8.69 -13.04
N ASP A 180 6.31 7.72 -13.94
CA ASP A 180 5.23 7.28 -14.82
C ASP A 180 4.02 6.69 -14.06
N PRO A 181 4.18 5.98 -12.95
CA PRO A 181 3.07 5.49 -12.15
C PRO A 181 2.10 6.58 -11.72
N THR A 182 2.58 7.80 -11.47
CA THR A 182 1.72 8.94 -11.09
C THR A 182 0.77 9.35 -12.23
N VAL A 183 1.22 9.23 -13.48
CA VAL A 183 0.37 9.45 -14.67
C VAL A 183 -0.64 8.30 -14.82
N ARG A 184 -0.23 7.06 -14.60
CA ARG A 184 -1.13 5.89 -14.64
C ARG A 184 -2.23 6.00 -13.59
N PHE A 185 -1.94 6.49 -12.40
CA PHE A 185 -2.93 6.72 -11.36
C PHE A 185 -4.03 7.71 -11.76
N ILE A 186 -3.67 8.79 -12.49
CA ILE A 186 -4.64 9.76 -13.03
C ILE A 186 -5.62 9.09 -13.98
N PHE A 187 -5.13 8.16 -14.80
CA PHE A 187 -5.90 7.46 -15.83
C PHE A 187 -6.08 5.99 -15.46
N LYS A 188 -6.90 5.72 -14.44
CA LYS A 188 -7.08 4.42 -13.75
C LYS A 188 -7.17 3.17 -14.65
N ASN A 189 -7.67 3.31 -15.87
CA ASN A 189 -7.85 2.19 -16.80
C ASN A 189 -6.81 2.21 -17.94
N LEU A 190 -5.69 2.91 -17.75
CA LEU A 190 -4.67 3.03 -18.77
C LEU A 190 -3.92 1.70 -18.92
N THR A 191 -4.18 1.01 -20.03
CA THR A 191 -3.43 -0.16 -20.49
C THR A 191 -2.50 0.24 -21.64
N GLY A 192 -1.29 -0.34 -21.69
CA GLY A 192 -0.32 -0.03 -22.74
C GLY A 192 0.52 1.24 -22.49
N PRO A 193 1.10 1.85 -23.53
CA PRO A 193 2.01 2.98 -23.39
C PRO A 193 1.30 4.26 -22.95
N ILE A 194 2.02 5.13 -22.24
CA ILE A 194 1.52 6.46 -21.86
C ILE A 194 1.76 7.40 -23.05
N TYR A 195 0.68 7.99 -23.56
CA TYR A 195 0.78 8.92 -24.69
C TYR A 195 1.15 10.34 -24.26
N LYS A 196 1.67 11.13 -25.20
CA LYS A 196 2.11 12.51 -24.96
C LYS A 196 0.99 13.40 -24.38
N SER A 197 -0.26 13.21 -24.78
CA SER A 197 -1.41 13.93 -24.22
C SER A 197 -1.60 13.67 -22.72
N GLN A 198 -1.37 12.44 -22.27
CA GLN A 198 -1.46 12.04 -20.87
C GLN A 198 -0.28 12.58 -20.06
N LEU A 199 0.94 12.54 -20.63
CA LEU A 199 2.14 13.13 -20.02
C LEU A 199 2.02 14.65 -19.82
N ASN A 200 1.20 15.34 -20.63
CA ASN A 200 0.95 16.77 -20.54
C ASN A 200 -0.26 17.13 -19.65
N SER A 201 -0.86 16.17 -18.97
CA SER A 201 -2.00 16.41 -18.09
C SER A 201 -1.70 17.48 -17.03
N ASN A 202 -2.67 18.38 -16.80
CA ASN A 202 -2.63 19.40 -15.74
C ASN A 202 -3.07 18.88 -14.38
N ASN A 203 -3.28 17.57 -14.23
CA ASN A 203 -3.65 16.99 -12.94
C ASN A 203 -2.48 17.15 -11.94
N PRO A 204 -2.72 17.58 -10.69
CA PRO A 204 -1.67 17.79 -9.69
C PRO A 204 -0.89 16.52 -9.32
N TYR A 205 -1.39 15.33 -9.64
CA TYR A 205 -0.66 14.07 -9.50
C TYR A 205 0.41 13.86 -10.58
N ASN A 206 0.45 14.68 -11.66
CA ASN A 206 1.43 14.51 -12.73
C ASN A 206 2.83 15.02 -12.31
N THR A 207 3.63 14.13 -11.74
CA THR A 207 5.00 14.44 -11.29
C THR A 207 6.01 14.63 -12.44
N ARG A 208 5.61 14.43 -13.70
CA ARG A 208 6.42 14.82 -14.86
C ARG A 208 6.31 16.31 -15.15
N LYS A 209 5.22 16.93 -14.74
CA LYS A 209 4.93 18.35 -14.97
C LYS A 209 5.16 19.22 -13.75
N PHE A 210 4.78 18.74 -12.58
CA PHE A 210 4.85 19.50 -11.34
C PHE A 210 5.98 18.97 -10.46
N ALA A 211 6.77 19.90 -9.90
CA ALA A 211 7.80 19.59 -8.92
C ALA A 211 7.18 19.39 -7.52
N GLY A 212 7.89 18.67 -6.67
CA GLY A 212 7.44 18.35 -5.32
C GLY A 212 6.62 17.07 -5.25
N LEU A 213 6.03 16.82 -4.08
CA LEU A 213 5.12 15.69 -3.88
C LEU A 213 3.73 16.03 -4.42
N MET A 214 3.07 15.04 -5.00
CA MET A 214 1.66 15.10 -5.35
C MET A 214 0.77 15.17 -4.10
N PRO A 215 -0.56 15.46 -4.26
CA PRO A 215 -1.47 15.68 -3.12
C PRO A 215 -1.63 14.50 -2.17
N GLY A 216 -1.36 13.28 -2.62
CA GLY A 216 -1.49 12.07 -1.81
C GLY A 216 -0.91 10.83 -2.50
N PRO A 217 -0.97 9.66 -1.82
CA PRO A 217 -0.50 8.40 -2.36
C PRO A 217 -1.21 7.97 -3.66
N ILE A 218 -0.52 7.16 -4.47
CA ILE A 218 -1.04 6.61 -5.74
C ILE A 218 -1.34 5.11 -5.67
N SER A 219 -0.91 4.47 -4.59
CA SER A 219 -1.17 3.05 -4.27
C SER A 219 -0.98 2.85 -2.78
N ASN A 220 -1.23 1.64 -2.30
CA ASN A 220 -0.96 1.26 -0.92
C ASN A 220 0.42 0.59 -0.83
N PRO A 221 1.44 1.31 -0.32
CA PRO A 221 2.80 0.81 -0.26
C PRO A 221 2.95 -0.25 0.83
N GLY A 222 3.78 -1.26 0.54
CA GLY A 222 4.19 -2.25 1.53
C GLY A 222 5.21 -1.69 2.54
N ARG A 223 5.41 -2.43 3.62
CA ARG A 223 6.34 -2.05 4.69
C ARG A 223 7.74 -1.74 4.18
N LYS A 224 8.24 -2.49 3.19
CA LYS A 224 9.59 -2.32 2.63
C LYS A 224 9.74 -1.00 1.85
N ALA A 225 8.73 -0.59 1.10
CA ALA A 225 8.76 0.70 0.40
C ALA A 225 8.68 1.88 1.38
N ILE A 226 7.88 1.76 2.45
CA ILE A 226 7.82 2.73 3.54
C ILE A 226 9.19 2.84 4.23
N GLU A 227 9.81 1.71 4.56
CA GLU A 227 11.13 1.67 5.20
C GLU A 227 12.21 2.27 4.29
N ALA A 228 12.25 1.92 3.00
CA ALA A 228 13.15 2.50 2.03
C ALA A 228 12.99 4.03 1.89
N THR A 229 11.76 4.52 1.97
CA THR A 229 11.46 5.96 1.92
C THR A 229 11.94 6.70 3.16
N LEU A 230 11.83 6.09 4.33
CA LEU A 230 12.29 6.68 5.60
C LEU A 230 13.80 6.52 5.82
N PHE A 231 14.40 5.48 5.26
CA PHE A 231 15.83 5.16 5.40
C PHE A 231 16.47 4.94 4.03
N PRO A 232 16.48 5.98 3.16
CA PRO A 232 17.02 5.87 1.83
C PRO A 232 18.52 5.61 1.85
N GLU A 233 19.02 4.95 0.81
CA GLU A 233 20.46 4.85 0.57
C GLU A 233 21.02 6.22 0.21
N LYS A 234 22.18 6.55 0.75
CA LYS A 234 22.91 7.78 0.42
C LYS A 234 23.45 7.68 -1.01
N THR A 235 23.02 8.57 -1.86
CA THR A 235 23.42 8.63 -3.27
C THR A 235 23.45 10.07 -3.75
N GLU A 236 24.21 10.33 -4.80
CA GLU A 236 24.19 11.59 -5.55
C GLU A 236 23.36 11.45 -6.84
N ALA A 237 22.83 10.26 -7.12
CA ALA A 237 22.06 10.01 -8.33
C ALA A 237 20.79 10.89 -8.37
N LEU A 238 20.50 11.40 -9.56
CA LEU A 238 19.30 12.17 -9.88
C LEU A 238 18.43 11.47 -10.93
N TYR A 239 18.98 10.47 -11.62
CA TYR A 239 18.33 9.76 -12.71
C TYR A 239 18.49 8.26 -12.55
N PHE A 240 17.47 7.52 -12.99
CA PHE A 240 17.56 6.08 -13.20
C PHE A 240 16.78 5.67 -14.45
N VAL A 241 17.14 4.54 -15.04
CA VAL A 241 16.47 3.95 -16.20
C VAL A 241 16.61 2.44 -16.16
N ALA A 242 15.56 1.71 -16.48
CA ALA A 242 15.60 0.24 -16.54
C ALA A 242 16.68 -0.23 -17.51
N LYS A 243 17.41 -1.29 -17.16
CA LYS A 243 18.47 -1.88 -17.99
C LYS A 243 17.92 -2.61 -19.21
N ASP A 244 16.70 -3.09 -19.13
CA ASP A 244 16.01 -3.87 -20.17
C ASP A 244 16.82 -5.09 -20.68
N ASP A 245 17.66 -5.66 -19.80
CA ASP A 245 18.50 -6.83 -20.06
C ASP A 245 17.96 -8.13 -19.44
N GLY A 246 16.71 -8.08 -18.95
CA GLY A 246 16.04 -9.19 -18.27
C GLY A 246 16.32 -9.26 -16.76
N SER A 247 17.22 -8.43 -16.22
CA SER A 247 17.51 -8.36 -14.77
C SER A 247 16.45 -7.64 -13.96
N HIS A 248 15.59 -6.85 -14.61
CA HIS A 248 14.62 -5.92 -14.01
C HIS A 248 15.25 -4.84 -13.12
N THR A 249 16.56 -4.62 -13.21
CA THR A 249 17.31 -3.61 -12.46
C THR A 249 17.51 -2.31 -13.27
N HIS A 250 18.04 -1.28 -12.61
CA HIS A 250 18.21 0.05 -13.20
C HIS A 250 19.69 0.46 -13.30
N PHE A 251 19.99 1.34 -14.26
CA PHE A 251 21.17 2.18 -14.24
C PHE A 251 20.86 3.46 -13.47
N PHE A 252 21.81 3.93 -12.68
CA PHE A 252 21.71 5.18 -11.92
C PHE A 252 22.77 6.17 -12.40
N SER A 253 22.44 7.47 -12.43
CA SER A 253 23.36 8.51 -12.87
C SER A 253 23.08 9.85 -12.17
N THR A 254 24.13 10.66 -12.04
CA THR A 254 24.08 11.97 -11.39
C THR A 254 23.72 13.10 -12.36
N ASN A 255 23.88 12.89 -13.67
CA ASN A 255 23.66 13.89 -14.71
C ASN A 255 22.89 13.33 -15.91
N LEU A 256 22.31 14.24 -16.68
CA LEU A 256 21.48 13.91 -17.84
C LEU A 256 22.28 13.27 -18.99
N ALA A 257 23.58 13.61 -19.15
CA ALA A 257 24.41 13.08 -20.23
C ALA A 257 24.61 11.56 -20.05
N ASP A 258 24.96 11.13 -18.85
CA ASP A 258 25.10 9.71 -18.54
C ASP A 258 23.76 8.97 -18.54
N HIS A 259 22.69 9.60 -18.06
CA HIS A 259 21.34 9.04 -18.17
C HIS A 259 20.98 8.76 -19.64
N ASN A 260 21.26 9.68 -20.58
CA ASN A 260 20.98 9.47 -22.00
C ASN A 260 21.84 8.33 -22.59
N LYS A 261 23.12 8.20 -22.19
CA LYS A 261 23.94 7.05 -22.58
C LYS A 261 23.32 5.73 -22.11
N TYR A 262 22.84 5.66 -20.85
CA TYR A 262 22.18 4.47 -20.31
C TYR A 262 20.87 4.16 -21.00
N LYS A 263 20.11 5.18 -21.42
CA LYS A 263 18.91 4.96 -22.26
C LYS A 263 19.25 4.33 -23.62
N ASP A 264 20.37 4.77 -24.25
CA ASP A 264 20.84 4.13 -25.49
C ASP A 264 21.27 2.68 -25.28
N VAL A 265 21.87 2.36 -24.13
CA VAL A 265 22.21 0.96 -23.76
C VAL A 265 20.94 0.14 -23.55
N ALA A 266 19.97 0.65 -22.79
CA ALA A 266 18.69 -0.01 -22.54
C ALA A 266 17.92 -0.29 -23.84
N ALA A 267 17.91 0.69 -24.78
CA ALA A 267 17.28 0.52 -26.09
C ALA A 267 17.94 -0.61 -26.91
N LYS A 268 19.27 -0.74 -26.86
CA LYS A 268 19.98 -1.86 -27.49
C LYS A 268 19.62 -3.19 -26.85
N ASN A 269 19.51 -3.24 -25.53
CA ASN A 269 19.11 -4.46 -24.80
C ASN A 269 17.70 -4.93 -25.20
N ARG A 270 16.76 -4.00 -25.46
CA ARG A 270 15.43 -4.31 -26.02
C ARG A 270 15.45 -4.78 -27.50
N GLY A 271 16.57 -4.71 -28.17
CA GLY A 271 16.69 -5.03 -29.60
C GLY A 271 16.17 -3.92 -30.53
N GLU A 272 15.97 -2.71 -30.01
CA GLU A 272 15.62 -1.54 -30.82
C GLU A 272 16.85 -1.09 -31.65
N LYS A 273 16.76 -1.16 -32.98
CA LYS A 273 17.75 -0.54 -33.87
C LYS A 273 17.50 0.97 -33.88
N LYS A 274 18.57 1.75 -33.77
CA LYS A 274 18.53 3.20 -34.02
C LYS A 274 18.22 3.49 -35.48
#